data_e130d86f117b278859ede84ae23e42b3
#
_entry.id   e130d86f117b278859ede84ae23e42b3
#
_cell.length_a   1.000
_cell.length_b   1.000
_cell.length_c   1.000
_cell.angle_alpha   90.00
_cell.angle_beta   90.00
_cell.angle_gamma   90.00
#
_symmetry.space_group_name_H-M   'P 1'
#
loop_
_entity.id
_entity.type
_entity.pdbx_description
1 polymer ?
#
loop_
_entity_poly.entity_id
_entity_poly.type
_entity_poly.pdbx_seq_one_letter_code
_entity_poly.pdbx_strand_id
1 'polypeptide(L)'
;NEITKVTPASFEPSIDYVVTKIPRFTFEKFSTSPATLGTSMKSVGEAMAIGRNFKESLQKALVSLETGFSGLDRIFDLNKKQIETKLKENIPNKILLVAEAIRKKVNLKKIFSLSKIDPWFLDQIKEIIDSEIKIKNKGLPKNFNEFNEIKSIGFSDKKLAELTGISEE
;
A
#
# COMPACT_ATOMS: atom_id res chain seq x y z
N ASN A 1 -14.06 -15.34 -28.83
CA ASN A 1 -13.51 -13.99 -29.02
C ASN A 1 -13.85 -13.50 -30.43
N GLU A 2 -14.62 -12.41 -30.55
CA GLU A 2 -15.09 -11.86 -31.84
C GLU A 2 -13.94 -11.20 -32.65
N ILE A 3 -12.88 -10.76 -32.00
CA ILE A 3 -11.75 -10.07 -32.63
C ILE A 3 -10.79 -11.08 -33.23
N THR A 4 -10.28 -12.02 -32.44
CA THR A 4 -9.25 -12.97 -32.86
C THR A 4 -9.85 -14.24 -33.49
N LYS A 5 -11.10 -14.59 -33.13
CA LYS A 5 -11.82 -15.83 -33.54
C LYS A 5 -11.10 -17.14 -33.17
N VAL A 6 -10.06 -17.04 -32.32
CA VAL A 6 -9.20 -18.17 -31.93
C VAL A 6 -9.55 -18.73 -30.56
N THR A 7 -9.89 -17.86 -29.61
CA THR A 7 -10.17 -18.26 -28.24
C THR A 7 -11.66 -18.39 -27.97
N PRO A 8 -12.12 -19.46 -27.29
CA PRO A 8 -13.52 -19.60 -26.86
C PRO A 8 -13.90 -18.58 -25.76
N ALA A 9 -15.19 -18.40 -25.53
CA ALA A 9 -15.68 -17.53 -24.46
C ALA A 9 -15.25 -17.99 -23.04
N SER A 10 -15.03 -19.29 -22.88
CA SER A 10 -14.58 -19.92 -21.63
C SER A 10 -13.05 -19.90 -21.43
N PHE A 11 -12.30 -19.24 -22.31
CA PHE A 11 -10.86 -19.15 -22.16
C PHE A 11 -10.47 -18.30 -20.94
N GLU A 12 -9.70 -18.89 -20.03
CA GLU A 12 -9.08 -18.20 -18.91
C GLU A 12 -7.64 -17.84 -19.25
N PRO A 13 -7.30 -16.56 -19.43
CA PRO A 13 -5.93 -16.16 -19.72
C PRO A 13 -5.01 -16.40 -18.51
N SER A 14 -3.80 -16.88 -18.76
CA SER A 14 -2.74 -16.88 -17.76
C SER A 14 -2.21 -15.46 -17.60
N ILE A 15 -2.35 -14.90 -16.40
CA ILE A 15 -1.89 -13.55 -16.06
C ILE A 15 -0.72 -13.69 -15.10
N ASP A 16 0.41 -13.08 -15.43
CA ASP A 16 1.67 -13.10 -14.67
C ASP A 16 2.00 -11.77 -14.01
N TYR A 17 1.02 -10.89 -13.87
CA TYR A 17 1.16 -9.59 -13.23
C TYR A 17 0.00 -9.31 -12.28
N VAL A 18 0.23 -8.39 -11.35
CA VAL A 18 -0.77 -7.89 -10.39
C VAL A 18 -1.02 -6.41 -10.65
N VAL A 19 -2.29 -6.03 -10.69
CA VAL A 19 -2.71 -4.63 -10.80
C VAL A 19 -3.31 -4.18 -9.48
N THR A 20 -2.76 -3.11 -8.91
CA THR A 20 -3.34 -2.43 -7.75
C THR A 20 -3.91 -1.09 -8.19
N LYS A 21 -5.17 -0.86 -7.85
CA LYS A 21 -5.91 0.37 -8.13
C LYS A 21 -6.23 1.06 -6.81
N ILE A 22 -5.79 2.32 -6.66
CA ILE A 22 -6.04 3.13 -5.46
C ILE A 22 -6.78 4.40 -5.85
N PRO A 23 -7.94 4.68 -5.27
CA PRO A 23 -8.68 5.92 -5.51
C PRO A 23 -7.97 7.11 -4.81
N ARG A 24 -8.00 8.27 -5.46
CA ARG A 24 -7.59 9.54 -4.87
C ARG A 24 -8.82 10.25 -4.29
N PHE A 25 -8.79 10.48 -2.99
CA PHE A 25 -9.82 11.24 -2.28
C PHE A 25 -9.35 12.67 -2.03
N THR A 26 -10.21 13.66 -2.27
CA THR A 26 -9.89 15.08 -2.14
C THR A 26 -10.96 15.74 -1.26
N PHE A 27 -10.96 15.39 0.02
CA PHE A 27 -11.95 15.93 0.98
C PHE A 27 -11.79 17.44 1.22
N GLU A 28 -10.59 17.97 1.03
CA GLU A 28 -10.33 19.41 1.11
C GLU A 28 -11.15 20.24 0.12
N LYS A 29 -11.59 19.66 -1.01
CA LYS A 29 -12.50 20.30 -1.97
C LYS A 29 -13.97 20.27 -1.53
N PHE A 30 -14.30 19.46 -0.55
CA PHE A 30 -15.65 19.24 -0.04
C PHE A 30 -15.71 19.49 1.46
N SER A 31 -15.42 20.72 1.88
CA SER A 31 -15.28 21.11 3.30
C SER A 31 -16.49 20.80 4.19
N THR A 32 -17.69 20.70 3.57
CA THR A 32 -18.95 20.36 4.28
C THR A 32 -19.22 18.86 4.37
N SER A 33 -18.43 18.02 3.68
CA SER A 33 -18.61 16.57 3.66
C SER A 33 -17.74 15.89 4.72
N PRO A 34 -18.26 14.97 5.54
CA PRO A 34 -17.45 14.22 6.48
C PRO A 34 -16.40 13.38 5.73
N ALA A 35 -15.16 13.34 6.25
CA ALA A 35 -14.05 12.58 5.70
C ALA A 35 -14.17 11.06 5.93
N THR A 36 -15.40 10.55 5.87
CA THR A 36 -15.71 9.11 5.99
C THR A 36 -16.20 8.58 4.66
N LEU A 37 -15.82 7.35 4.33
CA LEU A 37 -16.28 6.67 3.13
C LEU A 37 -17.66 6.05 3.37
N GLY A 38 -18.53 6.14 2.36
CA GLY A 38 -19.87 5.60 2.36
C GLY A 38 -20.27 5.14 0.96
N THR A 39 -21.57 5.10 0.68
CA THR A 39 -22.12 4.65 -0.61
C THR A 39 -22.02 5.69 -1.73
N SER A 40 -21.82 6.97 -1.39
CA SER A 40 -21.63 8.03 -2.38
C SER A 40 -20.17 8.09 -2.85
N MET A 41 -19.97 8.39 -4.15
CA MET A 41 -18.65 8.56 -4.73
C MET A 41 -17.96 9.81 -4.16
N LYS A 42 -16.75 9.64 -3.62
CA LYS A 42 -15.94 10.72 -3.02
C LYS A 42 -14.52 10.78 -3.60
N SER A 43 -14.20 9.92 -4.54
CA SER A 43 -12.92 9.95 -5.27
C SER A 43 -13.01 10.93 -6.44
N VAL A 44 -11.88 11.59 -6.73
CA VAL A 44 -11.73 12.54 -7.87
C VAL A 44 -10.83 11.98 -8.96
N GLY A 45 -10.30 10.79 -8.78
CA GLY A 45 -9.41 10.10 -9.69
C GLY A 45 -8.89 8.84 -9.03
N GLU A 46 -7.98 8.17 -9.72
CA GLU A 46 -7.40 6.90 -9.28
C GLU A 46 -6.01 6.71 -9.89
N ALA A 47 -5.13 6.03 -9.17
CA ALA A 47 -3.90 5.50 -9.70
C ALA A 47 -4.04 4.00 -9.91
N MET A 48 -3.46 3.50 -11.00
CA MET A 48 -3.38 2.08 -11.30
C MET A 48 -1.94 1.71 -11.59
N ALA A 49 -1.40 0.76 -10.85
CA ALA A 49 -0.03 0.33 -10.99
C ALA A 49 0.06 -1.19 -11.21
N ILE A 50 0.98 -1.56 -12.09
CA ILE A 50 1.25 -2.95 -12.45
C ILE A 50 2.57 -3.38 -11.79
N GLY A 51 2.58 -4.56 -11.20
CA GLY A 51 3.75 -5.18 -10.61
C GLY A 51 3.74 -6.69 -10.82
N ARG A 52 4.85 -7.34 -10.54
CA ARG A 52 4.96 -8.81 -10.57
C ARG A 52 4.33 -9.48 -9.35
N ASN A 53 4.15 -8.72 -8.29
CA ASN A 53 3.49 -9.14 -7.06
C ASN A 53 2.71 -7.98 -6.44
N PHE A 54 1.88 -8.30 -5.46
CA PHE A 54 1.03 -7.32 -4.78
C PHE A 54 1.84 -6.22 -4.06
N LYS A 55 2.95 -6.58 -3.41
CA LYS A 55 3.79 -5.62 -2.67
C LYS A 55 4.36 -4.55 -3.60
N GLU A 56 4.87 -4.97 -4.75
CA GLU A 56 5.39 -4.07 -5.79
C GLU A 56 4.28 -3.16 -6.33
N SER A 57 3.16 -3.74 -6.74
CA SER A 57 2.06 -2.98 -7.33
C SER A 57 1.42 -2.01 -6.33
N LEU A 58 1.29 -2.39 -5.05
CA LEU A 58 0.75 -1.53 -3.99
C LEU A 58 1.64 -0.30 -3.76
N GLN A 59 2.95 -0.49 -3.59
CA GLN A 59 3.86 0.62 -3.35
C GLN A 59 3.95 1.56 -4.55
N LYS A 60 4.01 1.02 -5.77
CA LYS A 60 3.94 1.81 -7.00
C LYS A 60 2.65 2.63 -7.09
N ALA A 61 1.50 2.04 -6.76
CA ALA A 61 0.22 2.72 -6.81
C ALA A 61 0.16 3.89 -5.81
N LEU A 62 0.71 3.73 -4.60
CA LEU A 62 0.79 4.80 -3.61
C LEU A 62 1.65 5.97 -4.08
N VAL A 63 2.79 5.71 -4.70
CA VAL A 63 3.66 6.74 -5.29
C VAL A 63 2.94 7.44 -6.46
N SER A 64 2.26 6.67 -7.31
CA SER A 64 1.57 7.20 -8.51
C SER A 64 0.33 8.06 -8.19
N LEU A 65 -0.14 8.10 -6.94
CA LEU A 65 -1.19 9.02 -6.52
C LEU A 65 -0.77 10.51 -6.56
N GLU A 66 0.54 10.78 -6.65
CA GLU A 66 1.11 12.15 -6.63
C GLU A 66 0.64 13.00 -5.43
N THR A 67 0.41 12.35 -4.30
CA THR A 67 0.01 12.97 -3.03
C THR A 67 1.20 13.18 -2.08
N GLY A 68 2.44 13.00 -2.60
CA GLY A 68 3.68 13.14 -1.85
C GLY A 68 4.16 11.85 -1.17
N PHE A 69 3.38 10.77 -1.22
CA PHE A 69 3.77 9.50 -0.61
C PHE A 69 4.93 8.84 -1.36
N SER A 70 5.87 8.27 -0.62
CA SER A 70 6.99 7.47 -1.12
C SER A 70 6.75 5.96 -1.01
N GLY A 71 5.61 5.56 -0.45
CA GLY A 71 5.16 4.20 -0.19
C GLY A 71 4.16 4.15 0.96
N LEU A 72 4.30 3.19 1.87
CA LEU A 72 3.48 3.10 3.09
C LEU A 72 3.95 4.09 4.16
N ASP A 73 3.77 5.39 3.90
CA ASP A 73 4.28 6.46 4.74
C ASP A 73 3.53 6.60 6.07
N ARG A 74 4.22 7.23 7.04
CA ARG A 74 3.67 7.52 8.36
C ARG A 74 2.95 8.86 8.34
N ILE A 75 1.63 8.82 8.26
CA ILE A 75 0.79 10.02 8.30
C ILE A 75 -0.02 10.14 9.59
N PHE A 76 0.06 9.14 10.47
CA PHE A 76 -0.70 9.09 11.71
C PHE A 76 0.23 9.12 12.91
N ASP A 77 0.15 10.19 13.71
CA ASP A 77 0.76 10.23 15.04
C ASP A 77 -0.29 9.83 16.10
N LEU A 78 -0.54 8.52 16.19
CA LEU A 78 -1.57 7.93 17.05
C LEU A 78 -0.96 6.87 17.95
N ASN A 79 -1.44 6.78 19.19
CA ASN A 79 -1.12 5.66 20.05
C ASN A 79 -1.89 4.38 19.63
N LYS A 80 -1.49 3.24 20.18
CA LYS A 80 -2.06 1.94 19.82
C LYS A 80 -3.58 1.87 19.99
N LYS A 81 -4.11 2.44 21.07
CA LYS A 81 -5.55 2.44 21.38
C LYS A 81 -6.34 3.29 20.37
N GLN A 82 -5.80 4.45 19.99
CA GLN A 82 -6.40 5.31 18.98
C GLN A 82 -6.42 4.67 17.60
N ILE A 83 -5.34 3.95 17.22
CA ILE A 83 -5.27 3.18 15.98
C ILE A 83 -6.35 2.10 15.96
N GLU A 84 -6.50 1.33 17.04
CA GLU A 84 -7.52 0.28 17.16
C GLU A 84 -8.94 0.84 17.02
N THR A 85 -9.21 2.03 17.54
CA THR A 85 -10.50 2.71 17.36
C THR A 85 -10.71 3.12 15.90
N LYS A 86 -9.72 3.79 15.30
CA LYS A 86 -9.80 4.25 13.91
C LYS A 86 -9.86 3.12 12.86
N LEU A 87 -9.29 1.95 13.14
CA LEU A 87 -9.39 0.80 12.24
C LEU A 87 -10.82 0.33 11.97
N LYS A 88 -11.76 0.67 12.87
CA LYS A 88 -13.19 0.37 12.67
C LYS A 88 -13.88 1.33 11.70
N GLU A 89 -13.29 2.51 11.50
CA GLU A 89 -13.87 3.57 10.67
C GLU A 89 -13.57 3.35 9.19
N ASN A 90 -14.44 3.83 8.31
CA ASN A 90 -14.24 3.83 6.88
C ASN A 90 -13.54 5.13 6.46
N ILE A 91 -12.22 5.17 6.64
CA ILE A 91 -11.38 6.32 6.30
C ILE A 91 -10.60 6.11 5.00
N PRO A 92 -10.30 7.17 4.23
CA PRO A 92 -9.63 7.09 2.93
C PRO A 92 -8.26 6.39 2.98
N ASN A 93 -7.46 6.74 3.98
CA ASN A 93 -6.08 6.26 4.11
C ASN A 93 -5.96 5.04 5.04
N LYS A 94 -6.99 4.19 5.07
CA LYS A 94 -7.02 3.01 5.95
C LYS A 94 -5.82 2.08 5.77
N ILE A 95 -5.30 1.95 4.55
CA ILE A 95 -4.13 1.12 4.26
C ILE A 95 -2.87 1.62 5.00
N LEU A 96 -2.68 2.94 5.07
CA LEU A 96 -1.56 3.56 5.80
C LEU A 96 -1.75 3.41 7.32
N LEU A 97 -3.00 3.43 7.81
CA LEU A 97 -3.31 3.15 9.21
C LEU A 97 -3.01 1.70 9.59
N VAL A 98 -3.29 0.75 8.69
CA VAL A 98 -2.92 -0.67 8.86
C VAL A 98 -1.40 -0.82 8.94
N ALA A 99 -0.65 -0.16 8.06
CA ALA A 99 0.81 -0.17 8.11
C ALA A 99 1.33 0.38 9.46
N GLU A 100 0.76 1.48 9.95
CA GLU A 100 1.14 2.03 11.26
C GLU A 100 0.75 1.10 12.43
N ALA A 101 -0.39 0.41 12.34
CA ALA A 101 -0.79 -0.60 13.33
C ALA A 101 0.24 -1.74 13.42
N ILE A 102 0.73 -2.21 12.27
CA ILE A 102 1.75 -3.25 12.20
C ILE A 102 3.08 -2.74 12.79
N ARG A 103 3.54 -1.53 12.45
CA ARG A 103 4.74 -0.91 13.04
C ARG A 103 4.65 -0.82 14.55
N LYS A 104 3.46 -0.53 15.09
CA LYS A 104 3.19 -0.48 16.55
C LYS A 104 2.90 -1.85 17.17
N LYS A 105 3.16 -2.94 16.42
CA LYS A 105 3.01 -4.33 16.88
C LYS A 105 1.60 -4.64 17.40
N VAL A 106 0.56 -4.16 16.71
CA VAL A 106 -0.81 -4.64 16.89
C VAL A 106 -0.91 -6.03 16.25
N ASN A 107 -1.53 -6.97 16.94
CA ASN A 107 -1.68 -8.34 16.44
C ASN A 107 -2.52 -8.37 15.15
N LEU A 108 -2.06 -9.10 14.13
CA LEU A 108 -2.75 -9.19 12.83
C LEU A 108 -4.19 -9.70 12.93
N LYS A 109 -4.45 -10.69 13.81
CA LYS A 109 -5.82 -11.18 14.07
C LYS A 109 -6.72 -10.05 14.59
N LYS A 110 -6.16 -9.15 15.41
CA LYS A 110 -6.90 -7.98 15.92
C LYS A 110 -7.11 -6.95 14.81
N ILE A 111 -6.10 -6.67 13.98
CA ILE A 111 -6.24 -5.80 12.82
C ILE A 111 -7.35 -6.32 11.90
N PHE A 112 -7.34 -7.62 11.59
CA PHE A 112 -8.42 -8.25 10.80
C PHE A 112 -9.79 -8.07 11.43
N SER A 113 -9.93 -8.36 12.74
CA SER A 113 -11.22 -8.25 13.43
C SER A 113 -11.81 -6.84 13.40
N LEU A 114 -10.95 -5.80 13.40
CA LEU A 114 -11.34 -4.39 13.40
C LEU A 114 -11.54 -3.82 11.99
N SER A 115 -10.62 -4.12 11.08
CA SER A 115 -10.59 -3.54 9.73
C SER A 115 -11.40 -4.33 8.70
N LYS A 116 -11.61 -5.63 8.94
CA LYS A 116 -12.18 -6.61 8.00
C LYS A 116 -11.38 -6.80 6.71
N ILE A 117 -10.12 -6.34 6.68
CA ILE A 117 -9.21 -6.59 5.56
C ILE A 117 -8.71 -8.03 5.65
N ASP A 118 -8.79 -8.75 4.54
CA ASP A 118 -8.40 -10.16 4.47
C ASP A 118 -6.96 -10.37 4.99
N PRO A 119 -6.73 -11.43 5.80
CA PRO A 119 -5.42 -11.72 6.38
C PRO A 119 -4.28 -11.80 5.39
N TRP A 120 -4.52 -12.30 4.17
CA TRP A 120 -3.50 -12.38 3.14
C TRP A 120 -2.91 -10.99 2.80
N PHE A 121 -3.76 -9.97 2.67
CA PHE A 121 -3.29 -8.60 2.44
C PHE A 121 -2.53 -8.04 3.64
N LEU A 122 -2.98 -8.36 4.85
CA LEU A 122 -2.29 -7.96 6.08
C LEU A 122 -0.89 -8.55 6.17
N ASP A 123 -0.72 -9.82 5.76
CA ASP A 123 0.57 -10.48 5.70
C ASP A 123 1.49 -9.82 4.66
N GLN A 124 0.97 -9.49 3.47
CA GLN A 124 1.74 -8.77 2.46
C GLN A 124 2.22 -7.39 2.94
N ILE A 125 1.36 -6.64 3.62
CA ILE A 125 1.74 -5.34 4.19
C ILE A 125 2.76 -5.53 5.31
N LYS A 126 2.61 -6.57 6.13
CA LYS A 126 3.57 -6.90 7.18
C LYS A 126 4.96 -7.18 6.61
N GLU A 127 5.07 -7.94 5.52
CA GLU A 127 6.35 -8.21 4.86
C GLU A 127 7.03 -6.92 4.36
N ILE A 128 6.25 -5.96 3.82
CA ILE A 128 6.79 -4.64 3.46
C ILE A 128 7.34 -3.92 4.70
N ILE A 129 6.57 -3.89 5.80
CA ILE A 129 6.98 -3.22 7.03
C ILE A 129 8.19 -3.91 7.69
N ASP A 130 8.25 -5.24 7.68
CA ASP A 130 9.41 -5.98 8.18
C ASP A 130 10.68 -5.65 7.36
N SER A 131 10.55 -5.52 6.03
CA SER A 131 11.63 -5.08 5.15
C SER A 131 12.05 -3.64 5.42
N GLU A 132 11.08 -2.71 5.63
CA GLU A 132 11.33 -1.33 6.03
C GLU A 132 12.16 -1.26 7.33
N ILE A 133 11.77 -2.04 8.33
CA ILE A 133 12.50 -2.11 9.62
C ILE A 133 13.91 -2.68 9.43
N LYS A 134 14.06 -3.71 8.59
CA LYS A 134 15.38 -4.30 8.27
C LYS A 134 16.30 -3.28 7.61
N ILE A 135 15.80 -2.55 6.61
CA ILE A 135 16.56 -1.50 5.90
C ILE A 135 16.96 -0.38 6.87
N LYS A 136 16.02 0.09 7.68
CA LYS A 136 16.28 1.16 8.66
C LYS A 136 17.37 0.78 9.66
N ASN A 137 17.42 -0.49 10.09
CA ASN A 137 18.37 -0.96 11.11
C ASN A 137 19.74 -1.35 10.53
N LYS A 138 19.77 -1.88 9.31
CA LYS A 138 21.01 -2.44 8.69
C LYS A 138 21.59 -1.56 7.59
N GLY A 139 20.85 -0.56 7.11
CA GLY A 139 21.20 0.20 5.92
C GLY A 139 20.90 -0.55 4.63
N LEU A 140 21.29 0.04 3.50
CA LEU A 140 21.14 -0.58 2.18
C LEU A 140 22.12 -1.74 2.01
N PRO A 141 21.69 -2.86 1.40
CA PRO A 141 22.59 -3.93 1.04
C PRO A 141 23.65 -3.46 0.02
N LYS A 142 24.88 -3.97 0.17
CA LYS A 142 25.97 -3.75 -0.80
C LYS A 142 25.94 -4.77 -1.95
N ASN A 143 25.25 -5.87 -1.75
CA ASN A 143 25.12 -6.96 -2.73
C ASN A 143 23.97 -6.63 -3.69
N PHE A 144 24.23 -6.74 -4.99
CA PHE A 144 23.24 -6.50 -6.05
C PHE A 144 21.97 -7.35 -5.89
N ASN A 145 22.10 -8.63 -5.57
CA ASN A 145 20.94 -9.52 -5.46
C ASN A 145 20.02 -9.10 -4.31
N GLU A 146 20.57 -8.82 -3.14
CA GLU A 146 19.79 -8.34 -1.99
C GLU A 146 19.17 -6.96 -2.25
N PHE A 147 19.86 -6.08 -2.97
CA PHE A 147 19.33 -4.78 -3.35
C PHE A 147 18.17 -4.95 -4.35
N ASN A 148 18.34 -5.84 -5.32
CA ASN A 148 17.29 -6.16 -6.30
C ASN A 148 16.04 -6.78 -5.63
N GLU A 149 16.22 -7.60 -4.59
CA GLU A 149 15.09 -8.11 -3.78
C GLU A 149 14.29 -6.96 -3.16
N ILE A 150 14.97 -5.97 -2.57
CA ILE A 150 14.32 -4.79 -1.99
C ILE A 150 13.57 -4.00 -3.07
N LYS A 151 14.18 -3.78 -4.22
CA LYS A 151 13.55 -3.09 -5.35
C LYS A 151 12.35 -3.88 -5.89
N SER A 152 12.41 -5.21 -5.90
CA SER A 152 11.31 -6.08 -6.37
C SER A 152 10.08 -6.07 -5.45
N ILE A 153 10.23 -5.63 -4.20
CA ILE A 153 9.13 -5.38 -3.27
C ILE A 153 8.45 -4.03 -3.57
N GLY A 154 9.10 -3.14 -4.34
CA GLY A 154 8.54 -1.88 -4.80
C GLY A 154 8.97 -0.64 -4.00
N PHE A 155 10.04 -0.71 -3.21
CA PHE A 155 10.60 0.46 -2.55
C PHE A 155 11.11 1.48 -3.57
N SER A 156 10.62 2.72 -3.50
CA SER A 156 11.13 3.85 -4.27
C SER A 156 12.49 4.30 -3.74
N ASP A 157 13.31 4.94 -4.59
CA ASP A 157 14.62 5.46 -4.16
C ASP A 157 14.44 6.53 -3.09
N LYS A 158 13.44 7.38 -3.23
CA LYS A 158 13.03 8.35 -2.21
C LYS A 158 12.75 7.66 -0.86
N LYS A 159 11.99 6.55 -0.86
CA LYS A 159 11.70 5.81 0.38
C LYS A 159 12.96 5.20 0.99
N LEU A 160 13.84 4.65 0.17
CA LEU A 160 15.11 4.10 0.63
C LEU A 160 16.02 5.19 1.24
N ALA A 161 16.09 6.36 0.59
CA ALA A 161 16.79 7.53 1.10
C ALA A 161 16.25 7.99 2.48
N GLU A 162 14.93 8.11 2.61
CA GLU A 162 14.26 8.46 3.87
C GLU A 162 14.57 7.45 5.01
N LEU A 163 14.60 6.15 4.71
CA LEU A 163 14.84 5.10 5.70
C LEU A 163 16.28 5.05 6.18
N THR A 164 17.21 5.37 5.32
CA THR A 164 18.67 5.22 5.58
C THR A 164 19.38 6.52 5.89
N GLY A 165 18.74 7.66 5.61
CA GLY A 165 19.34 8.99 5.75
C GLY A 165 20.43 9.29 4.70
N ILE A 166 20.45 8.54 3.59
CA ILE A 166 21.36 8.74 2.46
C ILE A 166 20.63 9.60 1.41
N SER A 167 21.40 10.37 0.60
CA SER A 167 20.84 11.10 -0.54
C SER A 167 20.22 10.15 -1.57
N GLU A 168 19.21 10.61 -2.29
CA GLU A 168 18.58 9.86 -3.37
C GLU A 168 19.48 9.77 -4.61
N GLU A 169 20.50 10.67 -4.71
CA GLU A 169 21.52 10.73 -5.75
C GLU A 169 22.72 9.81 -5.45
#